data_00a690860b2fb903764b7fe624c9c4ce
#
_entry.id   00a690860b2fb903764b7fe624c9c4ce
#
_cell.length_a   1.000
_cell.length_b   1.000
_cell.length_c   1.000
_cell.angle_alpha   90.00
_cell.angle_beta   90.00
_cell.angle_gamma   90.00
#
_symmetry.space_group_name_H-M   'P 1'
#
loop_
_entity.id
_entity.type
_entity.pdbx_description
1 polymer ?
#
loop_
_entity_poly.entity_id
_entity_poly.type
_entity_poly.pdbx_seq_one_letter_code
_entity_poly.pdbx_strand_id
1 'polypeptide(L)'
;MKRTLKRKPLLLVLIFMLILATFPQEAKAEPGVSASAAVLMEQSSGRVLYGRNEHRPMRIASITKIMTAILAIESGKMNDTVTITEAASRTEGSSLYLKPGEKIPLKDLVYGLMLRSGNDSAVAIAEHVGGSLDGFSYLMNQKAEEIGMKHTRFRNPHGLDTHEDHYSTAYDMAVLTRYAMNNDTFKDVSSTKVYRSEQTGEKWDRVWRNKNKMLKLYEYSTGGKTGYTKRAKRTLVSTAEKDGMELIAVTLNDPNDWDDHRNLFEWGFHSFKMTELIKEGEVSGIKDKGYKGKVEAARTFTYPLMKEEIGQISSSIQLYELPKSGKWEKEKVPKPVGRYFVDLKETRIADLPLYYDGKALIKPDQGGLWSSFKSMFNKLFFVAKEDIRLW
;
A
#
# COMPACT_ATOMS: atom_id res chain seq x y z
N MET A 1 79.82 7.88 1.44
CA MET A 1 78.66 8.78 1.57
C MET A 1 77.38 7.98 1.55
N LYS A 2 76.74 7.77 2.73
CA LYS A 2 75.49 7.04 2.87
C LYS A 2 74.31 8.02 2.76
N ARG A 3 73.48 7.92 1.69
CA ARG A 3 72.22 8.66 1.55
C ARG A 3 71.20 8.07 2.45
N THR A 4 70.88 8.67 3.60
CA THR A 4 69.71 8.36 4.43
C THR A 4 68.49 8.91 3.74
N LEU A 5 67.74 8.01 3.11
CA LEU A 5 66.46 8.32 2.48
C LEU A 5 65.47 8.79 3.56
N LYS A 6 64.89 10.00 3.38
CA LYS A 6 63.90 10.58 4.30
C LYS A 6 62.57 9.79 4.22
N ARG A 7 62.44 8.71 4.98
CA ARG A 7 61.25 7.84 5.05
C ARG A 7 60.10 8.42 5.88
N LYS A 8 60.35 9.53 6.61
CA LYS A 8 59.35 10.14 7.53
C LYS A 8 58.06 10.70 6.84
N PRO A 9 58.14 11.42 5.68
CA PRO A 9 56.92 11.94 5.07
C PRO A 9 56.04 10.83 4.49
N LEU A 10 56.60 9.72 3.98
CA LEU A 10 55.82 8.60 3.45
C LEU A 10 55.05 7.88 4.54
N LEU A 11 55.64 7.74 5.74
CA LEU A 11 54.97 7.12 6.91
C LEU A 11 53.81 7.99 7.40
N LEU A 12 53.95 9.31 7.42
CA LEU A 12 52.87 10.24 7.79
C LEU A 12 51.70 10.21 6.78
N VAL A 13 51.97 10.11 5.49
CA VAL A 13 50.93 9.96 4.46
C VAL A 13 50.21 8.62 4.59
N LEU A 14 50.92 7.54 4.92
CA LEU A 14 50.32 6.22 5.12
C LEU A 14 49.45 6.21 6.38
N ILE A 15 49.88 6.82 7.48
CA ILE A 15 49.09 6.97 8.71
C ILE A 15 47.85 7.83 8.47
N PHE A 16 47.94 8.91 7.69
CA PHE A 16 46.84 9.77 7.35
C PHE A 16 45.79 9.04 6.46
N MET A 17 46.26 8.24 5.47
CA MET A 17 45.40 7.36 4.69
C MET A 17 44.71 6.28 5.56
N LEU A 18 45.45 5.70 6.53
CA LEU A 18 44.85 4.71 7.46
C LEU A 18 43.77 5.34 8.36
N ILE A 19 44.00 6.57 8.81
CA ILE A 19 43.01 7.33 9.62
C ILE A 19 41.76 7.67 8.77
N LEU A 20 41.92 8.03 7.50
CA LEU A 20 40.82 8.27 6.58
C LEU A 20 40.01 6.99 6.28
N ALA A 21 40.65 5.82 6.28
CA ALA A 21 39.97 4.51 6.11
C ALA A 21 39.23 4.04 7.33
N THR A 22 39.43 4.63 8.52
CA THR A 22 38.76 4.27 9.77
C THR A 22 37.60 5.14 10.13
N PHE A 23 37.17 6.10 9.29
CA PHE A 23 35.85 6.73 9.47
C PHE A 23 34.79 5.64 9.26
N PRO A 24 34.06 5.21 10.32
CA PRO A 24 32.98 4.29 10.14
C PRO A 24 31.99 4.98 9.21
N GLN A 25 31.88 4.49 7.98
CA GLN A 25 30.67 4.74 7.21
C GLN A 25 29.55 4.14 8.08
N GLU A 26 28.68 4.98 8.63
CA GLU A 26 27.49 4.50 9.31
C GLU A 26 26.68 3.66 8.30
N ALA A 27 27.04 2.38 8.23
CA ALA A 27 26.19 1.41 7.57
C ALA A 27 24.89 1.40 8.38
N LYS A 28 23.85 2.06 7.90
CA LYS A 28 22.52 1.98 8.49
C LYS A 28 22.15 0.49 8.45
N ALA A 29 22.23 -0.16 9.60
CA ALA A 29 21.89 -1.56 9.71
C ALA A 29 20.42 -1.73 9.24
N GLU A 30 20.20 -2.66 8.33
CA GLU A 30 18.85 -3.06 7.96
C GLU A 30 18.11 -3.54 9.20
N PRO A 31 16.77 -3.34 9.29
CA PRO A 31 16.00 -3.80 10.43
C PRO A 31 16.12 -5.32 10.54
N GLY A 32 16.52 -5.80 11.73
CA GLY A 32 16.52 -7.22 12.05
C GLY A 32 15.07 -7.72 12.09
N VAL A 33 14.70 -8.61 11.16
CA VAL A 33 13.35 -9.17 11.06
C VAL A 33 13.44 -10.68 11.14
N SER A 34 12.67 -11.30 12.05
CA SER A 34 12.65 -12.76 12.26
C SER A 34 11.71 -13.50 11.32
N ALA A 35 10.82 -12.77 10.63
CA ALA A 35 9.84 -13.29 9.69
C ALA A 35 10.48 -14.05 8.51
N SER A 36 9.79 -15.07 8.01
CA SER A 36 10.20 -15.79 6.78
C SER A 36 10.05 -14.96 5.52
N ALA A 37 9.07 -14.06 5.48
CA ALA A 37 8.90 -13.04 4.46
C ALA A 37 8.37 -11.76 5.11
N ALA A 38 8.86 -10.61 4.64
CA ALA A 38 8.48 -9.30 5.15
C ALA A 38 8.55 -8.22 4.08
N VAL A 39 7.73 -7.19 4.22
CA VAL A 39 7.82 -5.95 3.42
C VAL A 39 7.46 -4.75 4.30
N LEU A 40 8.18 -3.65 4.08
CA LEU A 40 7.78 -2.31 4.51
C LEU A 40 7.56 -1.47 3.26
N MET A 41 6.36 -0.91 3.12
CA MET A 41 5.96 -0.10 1.97
C MET A 41 5.50 1.28 2.45
N GLU A 42 5.90 2.34 1.74
CA GLU A 42 5.28 3.65 1.94
C GLU A 42 3.95 3.71 1.17
N GLN A 43 2.89 4.13 1.87
CA GLN A 43 1.50 3.96 1.41
C GLN A 43 1.16 4.84 0.21
N SER A 44 1.57 6.10 0.19
CA SER A 44 1.18 7.05 -0.87
C SER A 44 1.85 6.73 -2.21
N SER A 45 3.16 6.48 -2.21
CA SER A 45 3.94 6.17 -3.40
C SER A 45 3.88 4.68 -3.81
N GLY A 46 3.67 3.79 -2.83
CA GLY A 46 3.82 2.34 -3.01
C GLY A 46 5.30 1.90 -3.05
N ARG A 47 6.24 2.78 -2.67
CA ARG A 47 7.65 2.44 -2.60
C ARG A 47 7.89 1.35 -1.55
N VAL A 48 8.54 0.26 -1.96
CA VAL A 48 9.09 -0.72 -1.03
C VAL A 48 10.36 -0.13 -0.41
N LEU A 49 10.35 0.03 0.91
CA LEU A 49 11.48 0.55 1.68
C LEU A 49 12.38 -0.59 2.18
N TYR A 50 11.76 -1.72 2.52
CA TYR A 50 12.43 -2.95 2.94
C TYR A 50 11.70 -4.17 2.37
N GLY A 51 12.45 -5.16 1.91
CA GLY A 51 11.92 -6.42 1.39
C GLY A 51 12.78 -7.61 1.81
N ARG A 52 12.14 -8.67 2.29
CA ARG A 52 12.76 -9.97 2.58
C ARG A 52 11.83 -11.07 2.06
N ASN A 53 12.22 -11.77 1.01
CA ASN A 53 11.38 -12.80 0.37
C ASN A 53 9.93 -12.30 0.11
N GLU A 54 9.77 -11.00 -0.13
CA GLU A 54 8.48 -10.29 -0.16
C GLU A 54 7.55 -10.79 -1.27
N HIS A 55 8.10 -11.39 -2.31
CA HIS A 55 7.35 -11.98 -3.43
C HIS A 55 7.14 -13.50 -3.30
N ARG A 56 7.59 -14.12 -2.19
CA ARG A 56 7.41 -15.56 -1.98
C ARG A 56 5.96 -15.87 -1.61
N PRO A 57 5.23 -16.73 -2.40
CA PRO A 57 3.89 -17.17 -2.04
C PRO A 57 3.92 -18.00 -0.75
N MET A 58 3.06 -17.62 0.18
CA MET A 58 2.94 -18.25 1.50
C MET A 58 1.48 -18.27 1.94
N ARG A 59 1.15 -19.11 2.92
CA ARG A 59 -0.13 -19.08 3.59
C ARG A 59 -0.23 -17.82 4.45
N ILE A 60 -1.37 -17.17 4.39
CA ILE A 60 -1.59 -15.84 4.96
C ILE A 60 -2.54 -15.83 6.17
N ALA A 61 -3.18 -16.95 6.48
CA ALA A 61 -4.14 -17.02 7.57
C ALA A 61 -5.17 -15.85 7.51
N SER A 62 -5.59 -15.36 8.66
CA SER A 62 -6.68 -14.36 8.77
C SER A 62 -6.34 -12.94 8.29
N ILE A 63 -5.13 -12.66 7.80
CA ILE A 63 -4.92 -11.38 7.09
C ILE A 63 -5.67 -11.36 5.73
N THR A 64 -6.13 -12.52 5.22
CA THR A 64 -7.14 -12.67 4.16
C THR A 64 -8.35 -11.76 4.37
N LYS A 65 -8.77 -11.54 5.62
CA LYS A 65 -9.96 -10.78 5.98
C LYS A 65 -9.90 -9.30 5.64
N ILE A 66 -8.72 -8.77 5.30
CA ILE A 66 -8.58 -7.42 4.72
C ILE A 66 -9.32 -7.36 3.38
N MET A 67 -9.16 -8.38 2.52
CA MET A 67 -9.90 -8.48 1.26
C MET A 67 -11.40 -8.63 1.50
N THR A 68 -11.78 -9.47 2.46
CA THR A 68 -13.20 -9.67 2.81
C THR A 68 -13.86 -8.39 3.31
N ALA A 69 -13.14 -7.61 4.15
CA ALA A 69 -13.63 -6.35 4.68
C ALA A 69 -13.80 -5.29 3.59
N ILE A 70 -12.80 -5.10 2.72
CA ILE A 70 -12.89 -4.05 1.69
C ILE A 70 -13.96 -4.37 0.65
N LEU A 71 -14.15 -5.62 0.26
CA LEU A 71 -15.24 -6.02 -0.63
C LEU A 71 -16.62 -5.79 0.00
N ALA A 72 -16.76 -6.08 1.30
CA ALA A 72 -18.00 -5.79 2.02
C ALA A 72 -18.30 -4.28 2.05
N ILE A 73 -17.29 -3.46 2.33
CA ILE A 73 -17.43 -2.00 2.35
C ILE A 73 -17.79 -1.46 0.96
N GLU A 74 -17.11 -1.91 -0.09
CA GLU A 74 -17.33 -1.45 -1.46
C GLU A 74 -18.63 -1.97 -2.09
N SER A 75 -19.26 -2.99 -1.50
CA SER A 75 -20.54 -3.51 -1.99
C SER A 75 -21.70 -2.52 -1.94
N GLY A 76 -21.56 -1.43 -1.16
CA GLY A 76 -22.63 -0.46 -0.89
C GLY A 76 -23.71 -0.97 0.08
N LYS A 77 -23.53 -2.20 0.64
CA LYS A 77 -24.52 -2.89 1.47
C LYS A 77 -24.29 -2.76 2.98
N MET A 78 -23.42 -1.86 3.42
CA MET A 78 -23.01 -1.74 4.84
C MET A 78 -24.20 -1.57 5.82
N ASN A 79 -25.31 -1.02 5.36
CA ASN A 79 -26.52 -0.83 6.15
C ASN A 79 -27.52 -1.99 6.05
N ASP A 80 -27.25 -3.02 5.23
CA ASP A 80 -28.12 -4.18 5.10
C ASP A 80 -28.13 -5.00 6.38
N THR A 81 -29.27 -5.62 6.65
CA THR A 81 -29.39 -6.63 7.71
C THR A 81 -29.10 -8.01 7.13
N VAL A 82 -28.09 -8.67 7.67
CA VAL A 82 -27.69 -10.02 7.29
C VAL A 82 -28.35 -11.04 8.20
N THR A 83 -28.99 -12.05 7.63
CA THR A 83 -29.48 -13.20 8.39
C THR A 83 -28.42 -14.29 8.40
N ILE A 84 -27.98 -14.69 9.59
CA ILE A 84 -26.92 -15.68 9.78
C ILE A 84 -27.42 -17.07 9.41
N THR A 85 -26.74 -17.73 8.51
CA THR A 85 -27.01 -19.11 8.12
C THR A 85 -26.44 -20.11 9.13
N GLU A 86 -26.93 -21.35 9.10
CA GLU A 86 -26.37 -22.43 9.91
C GLU A 86 -24.90 -22.71 9.50
N ALA A 87 -24.57 -22.64 8.22
CA ALA A 87 -23.21 -22.81 7.70
C ALA A 87 -22.26 -21.75 8.26
N ALA A 88 -22.64 -20.48 8.23
CA ALA A 88 -21.83 -19.40 8.80
C ALA A 88 -21.60 -19.61 10.30
N SER A 89 -22.64 -19.93 11.08
CA SER A 89 -22.55 -20.10 12.54
C SER A 89 -21.66 -21.26 13.00
N ARG A 90 -21.54 -22.30 12.16
CA ARG A 90 -20.72 -23.50 12.44
C ARG A 90 -19.28 -23.40 11.95
N THR A 91 -18.86 -22.24 11.41
CA THR A 91 -17.51 -22.07 10.88
C THR A 91 -16.46 -22.18 11.99
N GLU A 92 -15.46 -23.04 11.78
CA GLU A 92 -14.42 -23.33 12.75
C GLU A 92 -13.50 -22.13 13.05
N GLY A 93 -12.80 -22.18 14.19
CA GLY A 93 -11.74 -21.27 14.58
C GLY A 93 -12.24 -20.03 15.34
N SER A 94 -11.68 -18.84 15.03
CA SER A 94 -12.14 -17.60 15.71
C SER A 94 -13.56 -17.29 15.34
N SER A 95 -14.43 -17.07 16.32
CA SER A 95 -15.85 -16.84 16.14
C SER A 95 -16.34 -15.61 16.91
N LEU A 96 -17.40 -14.97 16.41
CA LEU A 96 -18.22 -14.00 17.12
C LEU A 96 -19.36 -14.68 17.89
N TYR A 97 -19.51 -15.99 17.73
CA TYR A 97 -20.59 -16.81 18.29
C TYR A 97 -21.97 -16.36 17.77
N LEU A 98 -22.05 -16.13 16.45
CA LEU A 98 -23.30 -15.80 15.77
C LEU A 98 -24.26 -17.00 15.80
N LYS A 99 -25.55 -16.73 16.02
CA LYS A 99 -26.57 -17.78 16.09
C LYS A 99 -27.28 -17.95 14.75
N PRO A 100 -27.67 -19.17 14.34
CA PRO A 100 -28.51 -19.37 13.16
C PRO A 100 -29.79 -18.57 13.24
N GLY A 101 -30.16 -17.88 12.14
CA GLY A 101 -31.35 -17.03 12.08
C GLY A 101 -31.17 -15.64 12.74
N GLU A 102 -30.05 -15.38 13.40
CA GLU A 102 -29.76 -14.06 13.94
C GLU A 102 -29.71 -13.03 12.83
N LYS A 103 -30.24 -11.84 13.09
CA LYS A 103 -30.20 -10.69 12.19
C LYS A 103 -29.21 -9.66 12.73
N ILE A 104 -28.21 -9.30 11.95
CA ILE A 104 -27.14 -8.39 12.34
C ILE A 104 -26.76 -7.47 11.16
N PRO A 105 -26.50 -6.17 11.38
CA PRO A 105 -26.03 -5.29 10.32
C PRO A 105 -24.71 -5.76 9.68
N LEU A 106 -24.58 -5.65 8.35
CA LEU A 106 -23.33 -5.98 7.67
C LEU A 106 -22.15 -5.17 8.22
N LYS A 107 -22.38 -3.92 8.57
CA LYS A 107 -21.40 -3.06 9.26
C LYS A 107 -20.82 -3.74 10.51
N ASP A 108 -21.67 -4.28 11.35
CA ASP A 108 -21.24 -4.93 12.59
C ASP A 108 -20.46 -6.21 12.30
N LEU A 109 -20.87 -6.99 11.29
CA LEU A 109 -20.10 -8.15 10.84
C LEU A 109 -18.68 -7.75 10.39
N VAL A 110 -18.52 -6.62 9.68
CA VAL A 110 -17.21 -6.11 9.24
C VAL A 110 -16.35 -5.70 10.45
N TYR A 111 -16.91 -5.03 11.45
CA TYR A 111 -16.19 -4.74 12.70
C TYR A 111 -15.78 -6.03 13.43
N GLY A 112 -16.70 -6.97 13.59
CA GLY A 112 -16.40 -8.26 14.21
C GLY A 112 -15.34 -9.06 13.47
N LEU A 113 -15.40 -9.06 12.14
CA LEU A 113 -14.40 -9.64 11.24
C LEU A 113 -13.00 -9.10 11.51
N MET A 114 -12.86 -7.79 11.55
CA MET A 114 -11.55 -7.13 11.68
C MET A 114 -11.04 -7.16 13.13
N LEU A 115 -11.86 -6.82 14.12
CA LEU A 115 -11.45 -6.71 15.51
C LEU A 115 -11.26 -8.07 16.18
N ARG A 116 -12.17 -9.02 15.93
CA ARG A 116 -12.17 -10.35 16.58
C ARG A 116 -11.70 -11.47 15.69
N SER A 117 -11.58 -11.20 14.39
CA SER A 117 -11.20 -12.20 13.38
C SER A 117 -12.25 -13.31 13.22
N GLY A 118 -13.56 -13.00 13.36
CA GLY A 118 -14.66 -13.96 13.25
C GLY A 118 -14.66 -14.67 11.89
N ASN A 119 -14.61 -16.00 11.88
CA ASN A 119 -14.75 -16.80 10.67
C ASN A 119 -16.22 -16.94 10.29
N ASP A 120 -17.10 -17.02 11.28
CA ASP A 120 -18.55 -16.98 11.13
C ASP A 120 -19.01 -15.68 10.44
N SER A 121 -18.46 -14.54 10.85
CA SER A 121 -18.75 -13.27 10.15
C SER A 121 -18.17 -13.23 8.74
N ALA A 122 -16.99 -13.83 8.50
CA ALA A 122 -16.40 -13.88 7.15
C ALA A 122 -17.31 -14.68 6.19
N VAL A 123 -17.85 -15.80 6.63
CA VAL A 123 -18.78 -16.62 5.85
C VAL A 123 -20.09 -15.88 5.62
N ALA A 124 -20.70 -15.29 6.67
CA ALA A 124 -21.92 -14.52 6.55
C ALA A 124 -21.78 -13.32 5.58
N ILE A 125 -20.66 -12.61 5.64
CA ILE A 125 -20.34 -11.54 4.68
C ILE A 125 -20.25 -12.10 3.25
N ALA A 126 -19.55 -13.23 3.07
CA ALA A 126 -19.35 -13.82 1.76
C ALA A 126 -20.67 -14.29 1.13
N GLU A 127 -21.54 -14.92 1.91
CA GLU A 127 -22.87 -15.33 1.46
C GLU A 127 -23.76 -14.13 1.09
N HIS A 128 -23.74 -13.06 1.90
CA HIS A 128 -24.57 -11.87 1.66
C HIS A 128 -24.08 -11.03 0.47
N VAL A 129 -22.78 -10.84 0.34
CA VAL A 129 -22.18 -9.96 -0.69
C VAL A 129 -21.97 -10.70 -2.01
N GLY A 130 -21.46 -11.94 -1.94
CA GLY A 130 -21.12 -12.77 -3.10
C GLY A 130 -22.21 -13.74 -3.53
N GLY A 131 -23.31 -13.86 -2.76
CA GLY A 131 -24.38 -14.83 -3.00
C GLY A 131 -24.01 -16.27 -2.64
N SER A 132 -22.73 -16.59 -2.55
CA SER A 132 -22.17 -17.87 -2.14
C SER A 132 -20.68 -17.72 -1.78
N LEU A 133 -20.07 -18.73 -1.14
CA LEU A 133 -18.62 -18.75 -0.86
C LEU A 133 -17.80 -18.74 -2.15
N ASP A 134 -18.23 -19.48 -3.16
CA ASP A 134 -17.55 -19.54 -4.47
C ASP A 134 -17.68 -18.20 -5.21
N GLY A 135 -18.89 -17.61 -5.23
CA GLY A 135 -19.14 -16.29 -5.81
C GLY A 135 -18.28 -15.22 -5.13
N PHE A 136 -18.16 -15.27 -3.80
CA PHE A 136 -17.33 -14.32 -3.08
C PHE A 136 -15.84 -14.56 -3.34
N SER A 137 -15.38 -15.82 -3.40
CA SER A 137 -13.99 -16.15 -3.78
C SER A 137 -13.65 -15.67 -5.18
N TYR A 138 -14.61 -15.72 -6.12
CA TYR A 138 -14.46 -15.12 -7.43
C TYR A 138 -14.24 -13.60 -7.34
N LEU A 139 -15.08 -12.88 -6.58
CA LEU A 139 -14.92 -11.44 -6.36
C LEU A 139 -13.57 -11.09 -5.71
N MET A 140 -13.10 -11.90 -4.75
CA MET A 140 -11.78 -11.71 -4.12
C MET A 140 -10.66 -11.79 -5.13
N ASN A 141 -10.68 -12.77 -6.03
CA ASN A 141 -9.64 -12.94 -7.05
C ASN A 141 -9.75 -11.87 -8.15
N GLN A 142 -10.96 -11.49 -8.56
CA GLN A 142 -11.18 -10.37 -9.47
C GLN A 142 -10.58 -9.06 -8.91
N LYS A 143 -10.85 -8.76 -7.63
CA LYS A 143 -10.28 -7.58 -6.96
C LYS A 143 -8.75 -7.70 -6.87
N ALA A 144 -8.22 -8.88 -6.56
CA ALA A 144 -6.78 -9.10 -6.51
C ALA A 144 -6.11 -8.78 -7.85
N GLU A 145 -6.69 -9.23 -8.96
CA GLU A 145 -6.22 -8.92 -10.31
C GLU A 145 -6.33 -7.41 -10.61
N GLU A 146 -7.48 -6.79 -10.29
CA GLU A 146 -7.73 -5.37 -10.48
C GLU A 146 -6.68 -4.50 -9.79
N ILE A 147 -6.27 -4.86 -8.56
CA ILE A 147 -5.30 -4.09 -7.79
C ILE A 147 -3.85 -4.55 -7.98
N GLY A 148 -3.59 -5.54 -8.84
CA GLY A 148 -2.25 -5.96 -9.23
C GLY A 148 -1.56 -6.94 -8.26
N MET A 149 -2.31 -7.75 -7.51
CA MET A 149 -1.79 -8.83 -6.66
C MET A 149 -1.44 -10.05 -7.52
N LYS A 150 -0.24 -10.06 -8.10
CA LYS A 150 0.15 -11.02 -9.14
C LYS A 150 0.43 -12.45 -8.63
N HIS A 151 0.71 -12.61 -7.34
CA HIS A 151 1.09 -13.88 -6.73
C HIS A 151 0.11 -14.27 -5.62
N THR A 152 -1.19 -14.02 -5.85
CA THR A 152 -2.25 -14.23 -4.86
C THR A 152 -3.36 -15.08 -5.44
N ARG A 153 -3.86 -16.00 -4.61
CA ARG A 153 -5.08 -16.77 -4.89
C ARG A 153 -5.89 -16.94 -3.62
N PHE A 154 -7.12 -16.47 -3.66
CA PHE A 154 -8.08 -16.62 -2.58
C PHE A 154 -9.04 -17.77 -2.88
N ARG A 155 -9.30 -18.63 -1.86
CA ARG A 155 -10.22 -19.76 -1.94
C ARG A 155 -11.32 -19.72 -0.88
N ASN A 156 -11.17 -18.85 0.10
CA ASN A 156 -12.15 -18.67 1.16
C ASN A 156 -12.03 -17.25 1.76
N PRO A 157 -13.08 -16.75 2.44
CA PRO A 157 -13.10 -15.38 2.97
C PRO A 157 -12.38 -15.20 4.31
N HIS A 158 -11.91 -16.26 4.94
CA HIS A 158 -11.41 -16.23 6.34
C HIS A 158 -9.93 -16.57 6.50
N GLY A 159 -9.31 -17.27 5.54
CA GLY A 159 -7.90 -17.65 5.58
C GLY A 159 -7.60 -18.93 6.35
N LEU A 160 -8.56 -19.83 6.54
CA LEU A 160 -8.30 -21.17 7.04
C LEU A 160 -7.56 -22.03 6.01
N ASP A 161 -6.80 -23.02 6.48
CA ASP A 161 -5.95 -23.90 5.68
C ASP A 161 -6.73 -25.03 4.96
N THR A 162 -7.97 -24.77 4.55
CA THR A 162 -8.86 -25.77 3.90
C THR A 162 -8.50 -26.05 2.45
N HIS A 163 -7.69 -25.20 1.82
CA HIS A 163 -7.26 -25.32 0.44
C HIS A 163 -5.75 -25.14 0.33
N GLU A 164 -5.08 -25.98 -0.46
CA GLU A 164 -3.64 -25.90 -0.67
C GLU A 164 -3.24 -24.64 -1.45
N ASP A 165 -4.08 -24.21 -2.37
CA ASP A 165 -3.89 -23.08 -3.26
C ASP A 165 -4.50 -21.76 -2.74
N HIS A 166 -4.66 -21.62 -1.41
CA HIS A 166 -4.97 -20.35 -0.75
C HIS A 166 -3.68 -19.71 -0.25
N TYR A 167 -3.17 -18.72 -0.97
CA TYR A 167 -1.88 -18.07 -0.68
C TYR A 167 -1.83 -16.62 -1.15
N SER A 168 -0.86 -15.89 -0.64
CA SER A 168 -0.44 -14.57 -1.13
C SER A 168 1.04 -14.34 -0.81
N THR A 169 1.55 -13.14 -1.07
CA THR A 169 2.90 -12.72 -0.72
C THR A 169 2.84 -11.54 0.25
N ALA A 170 3.95 -11.24 0.94
CA ALA A 170 4.02 -10.06 1.80
C ALA A 170 3.80 -8.78 0.96
N TYR A 171 4.36 -8.72 -0.24
CA TYR A 171 4.18 -7.61 -1.19
C TYR A 171 2.72 -7.45 -1.61
N ASP A 172 2.06 -8.52 -2.07
CA ASP A 172 0.67 -8.44 -2.52
C ASP A 172 -0.27 -8.04 -1.37
N MET A 173 0.00 -8.53 -0.14
CA MET A 173 -0.77 -8.10 1.05
C MET A 173 -0.53 -6.63 1.41
N ALA A 174 0.67 -6.09 1.15
CA ALA A 174 0.92 -4.65 1.29
C ALA A 174 0.16 -3.84 0.21
N VAL A 175 0.12 -4.33 -1.04
CA VAL A 175 -0.69 -3.74 -2.13
C VAL A 175 -2.17 -3.70 -1.76
N LEU A 176 -2.70 -4.82 -1.25
CA LEU A 176 -4.09 -4.88 -0.77
C LEU A 176 -4.34 -3.91 0.37
N THR A 177 -3.44 -3.85 1.35
CA THR A 177 -3.58 -2.95 2.50
C THR A 177 -3.52 -1.50 2.06
N ARG A 178 -2.60 -1.15 1.16
CA ARG A 178 -2.50 0.16 0.54
C ARG A 178 -3.81 0.58 -0.14
N TYR A 179 -4.40 -0.33 -0.90
CA TYR A 179 -5.71 -0.12 -1.52
C TYR A 179 -6.80 0.11 -0.47
N ALA A 180 -6.91 -0.77 0.51
CA ALA A 180 -7.94 -0.71 1.54
C ALA A 180 -7.81 0.55 2.41
N MET A 181 -6.60 0.96 2.76
CA MET A 181 -6.32 2.17 3.55
C MET A 181 -6.62 3.49 2.81
N ASN A 182 -6.90 3.48 1.51
CA ASN A 182 -7.45 4.64 0.81
C ASN A 182 -8.96 4.81 1.00
N ASN A 183 -9.63 3.87 1.65
CA ASN A 183 -11.06 3.92 1.98
C ASN A 183 -11.25 4.34 3.45
N ASP A 184 -11.91 5.48 3.69
CA ASP A 184 -12.07 6.04 5.03
C ASP A 184 -12.84 5.10 5.97
N THR A 185 -13.86 4.39 5.47
CA THR A 185 -14.59 3.39 6.28
C THR A 185 -13.67 2.24 6.70
N PHE A 186 -12.77 1.79 5.82
CA PHE A 186 -11.80 0.75 6.18
C PHE A 186 -10.78 1.27 7.20
N LYS A 187 -10.28 2.51 7.06
CA LYS A 187 -9.41 3.15 8.07
C LYS A 187 -10.07 3.15 9.44
N ASP A 188 -11.32 3.60 9.52
CA ASP A 188 -12.10 3.66 10.77
C ASP A 188 -12.24 2.27 11.41
N VAL A 189 -12.63 1.26 10.62
CA VAL A 189 -12.76 -0.12 11.11
C VAL A 189 -11.42 -0.67 11.59
N SER A 190 -10.36 -0.46 10.82
CA SER A 190 -9.02 -1.00 11.09
C SER A 190 -8.38 -0.42 12.35
N SER A 191 -8.58 0.89 12.60
CA SER A 191 -8.05 1.63 13.74
C SER A 191 -8.87 1.47 15.02
N THR A 192 -10.12 0.99 14.91
CA THR A 192 -11.03 0.88 16.05
C THR A 192 -10.49 -0.07 17.12
N LYS A 193 -10.31 0.41 18.34
CA LYS A 193 -9.83 -0.36 19.51
C LYS A 193 -10.92 -1.17 20.18
N VAL A 194 -12.14 -0.60 20.25
CA VAL A 194 -13.32 -1.24 20.88
C VAL A 194 -14.57 -0.85 20.10
N TYR A 195 -15.37 -1.82 19.74
CA TYR A 195 -16.67 -1.63 19.08
C TYR A 195 -17.79 -2.27 19.89
N ARG A 196 -18.95 -1.60 19.96
CA ARG A 196 -20.18 -2.11 20.56
C ARG A 196 -21.18 -2.38 19.45
N SER A 197 -21.75 -3.59 19.45
CA SER A 197 -22.79 -4.04 18.52
C SER A 197 -24.02 -4.41 19.34
N GLU A 198 -25.14 -3.79 19.06
CA GLU A 198 -26.41 -4.16 19.68
C GLU A 198 -26.76 -5.61 19.37
N GLN A 199 -27.26 -6.32 20.36
CA GLN A 199 -27.67 -7.71 20.19
C GLN A 199 -29.19 -7.81 20.37
N THR A 200 -29.90 -7.91 19.26
CA THR A 200 -31.36 -8.01 19.28
C THR A 200 -31.83 -9.21 20.12
N GLY A 201 -32.70 -8.96 21.09
CA GLY A 201 -33.27 -10.01 21.97
C GLY A 201 -32.42 -10.37 23.19
N GLU A 202 -31.27 -9.71 23.39
CA GLU A 202 -30.41 -9.86 24.58
C GLU A 202 -30.46 -8.58 25.45
N LYS A 203 -30.11 -8.72 26.72
CA LYS A 203 -30.08 -7.57 27.66
C LYS A 203 -28.79 -6.74 27.59
N TRP A 204 -27.80 -7.18 26.82
CA TRP A 204 -26.48 -6.56 26.73
C TRP A 204 -25.97 -6.59 25.31
N ASP A 205 -25.16 -5.59 24.97
CA ASP A 205 -24.46 -5.45 23.71
C ASP A 205 -23.25 -6.37 23.63
N ARG A 206 -22.88 -6.78 22.41
CA ARG A 206 -21.56 -7.34 22.15
C ARG A 206 -20.49 -6.26 22.23
N VAL A 207 -19.41 -6.53 22.94
CA VAL A 207 -18.26 -5.65 23.03
C VAL A 207 -17.05 -6.34 22.43
N TRP A 208 -16.59 -5.85 21.30
CA TRP A 208 -15.44 -6.41 20.61
C TRP A 208 -14.21 -5.54 20.79
N ARG A 209 -13.17 -6.11 21.39
CA ARG A 209 -11.84 -5.49 21.55
C ARG A 209 -10.93 -5.96 20.43
N ASN A 210 -10.24 -5.05 19.76
CA ASN A 210 -9.32 -5.37 18.67
C ASN A 210 -8.16 -6.24 19.19
N LYS A 211 -7.92 -7.37 18.48
CA LYS A 211 -6.80 -8.27 18.74
C LYS A 211 -5.45 -7.71 18.28
N ASN A 212 -5.44 -6.69 17.42
CA ASN A 212 -4.21 -6.05 16.98
C ASN A 212 -3.59 -5.26 18.13
N LYS A 213 -2.54 -5.83 18.73
CA LYS A 213 -1.84 -5.21 19.84
C LYS A 213 -1.04 -3.97 19.42
N MET A 214 -0.65 -3.82 18.14
CA MET A 214 0.07 -2.64 17.66
C MET A 214 -0.66 -1.34 18.00
N LEU A 215 -2.00 -1.32 17.95
CA LEU A 215 -2.82 -0.18 18.35
C LEU A 215 -2.62 0.28 19.81
N LYS A 216 -1.93 -0.52 20.64
CA LYS A 216 -1.61 -0.20 22.04
C LYS A 216 -0.11 -0.16 22.29
N LEU A 217 0.68 -0.97 21.58
CA LEU A 217 2.12 -1.13 21.77
C LEU A 217 2.93 -0.08 21.02
N TYR A 218 2.35 0.53 19.97
CA TYR A 218 3.03 1.49 19.12
C TYR A 218 2.15 2.73 18.91
N GLU A 219 2.61 3.86 19.38
CA GLU A 219 1.82 5.11 19.41
C GLU A 219 1.38 5.61 18.04
N TYR A 220 2.21 5.37 17.01
CA TYR A 220 1.93 5.78 15.62
C TYR A 220 1.07 4.78 14.84
N SER A 221 0.67 3.65 15.46
CA SER A 221 -0.10 2.62 14.76
C SER A 221 -1.51 3.11 14.39
N THR A 222 -1.87 2.97 13.12
CA THR A 222 -3.15 3.40 12.54
C THR A 222 -4.09 2.24 12.23
N GLY A 223 -3.63 0.97 12.28
CA GLY A 223 -4.51 -0.17 12.02
C GLY A 223 -3.79 -1.47 11.68
N GLY A 224 -4.51 -2.35 11.01
CA GLY A 224 -3.99 -3.62 10.52
C GLY A 224 -4.81 -4.84 10.89
N LYS A 225 -4.24 -6.04 10.67
CA LYS A 225 -4.90 -7.33 10.89
C LYS A 225 -3.92 -8.41 11.30
N THR A 226 -4.27 -9.19 12.33
CA THR A 226 -3.52 -10.36 12.79
C THR A 226 -4.01 -11.63 12.11
N GLY A 227 -3.11 -12.60 11.91
CA GLY A 227 -3.47 -13.93 11.46
C GLY A 227 -2.64 -15.01 12.13
N TYR A 228 -3.21 -16.19 12.27
CA TYR A 228 -2.55 -17.40 12.75
C TYR A 228 -3.30 -18.64 12.30
N THR A 229 -2.58 -19.60 11.73
CA THR A 229 -2.99 -20.99 11.62
C THR A 229 -1.80 -21.89 11.96
N LYS A 230 -2.04 -23.19 12.16
CA LYS A 230 -0.95 -24.15 12.42
C LYS A 230 0.08 -24.19 11.27
N ARG A 231 -0.37 -23.99 10.03
CA ARG A 231 0.49 -24.05 8.82
C ARG A 231 1.10 -22.70 8.46
N ALA A 232 0.31 -21.62 8.49
CA ALA A 232 0.80 -20.27 8.20
C ALA A 232 1.71 -19.72 9.29
N LYS A 233 1.57 -20.19 10.53
CA LYS A 233 2.15 -19.57 11.73
C LYS A 233 1.60 -18.15 11.92
N ARG A 234 2.32 -17.28 12.64
CA ARG A 234 1.87 -15.89 12.85
C ARG A 234 2.08 -15.07 11.58
N THR A 235 1.06 -14.31 11.22
CA THR A 235 1.08 -13.35 10.13
C THR A 235 0.52 -12.04 10.66
N LEU A 236 1.09 -10.93 10.23
CA LEU A 236 0.66 -9.62 10.67
C LEU A 236 0.71 -8.62 9.51
N VAL A 237 -0.32 -7.81 9.42
CA VAL A 237 -0.33 -6.54 8.69
C VAL A 237 -0.53 -5.46 9.73
N SER A 238 0.29 -4.42 9.72
CA SER A 238 0.03 -3.20 10.47
C SER A 238 0.37 -1.97 9.67
N THR A 239 -0.25 -0.86 10.04
CA THR A 239 -0.03 0.45 9.45
C THR A 239 0.36 1.43 10.53
N ALA A 240 1.15 2.43 10.16
CA ALA A 240 1.59 3.49 11.06
C ALA A 240 1.76 4.80 10.30
N GLU A 241 1.55 5.92 10.99
CA GLU A 241 1.73 7.26 10.44
C GLU A 241 2.56 8.11 11.42
N LYS A 242 3.59 8.77 10.88
CA LYS A 242 4.42 9.71 11.63
C LYS A 242 4.91 10.82 10.69
N ASP A 243 4.76 12.06 11.11
CA ASP A 243 5.26 13.25 10.38
C ASP A 243 4.83 13.29 8.89
N GLY A 244 3.61 12.84 8.61
CA GLY A 244 3.04 12.81 7.25
C GLY A 244 3.53 11.66 6.37
N MET A 245 4.31 10.72 6.91
CA MET A 245 4.68 9.47 6.24
C MET A 245 3.79 8.34 6.74
N GLU A 246 3.10 7.67 5.83
CA GLU A 246 2.27 6.49 6.11
C GLU A 246 2.99 5.21 5.68
N LEU A 247 3.17 4.28 6.59
CA LEU A 247 3.89 3.03 6.35
C LEU A 247 2.98 1.80 6.55
N ILE A 248 3.20 0.79 5.73
CA ILE A 248 2.55 -0.52 5.79
C ILE A 248 3.62 -1.57 5.99
N ALA A 249 3.54 -2.33 7.07
CA ALA A 249 4.38 -3.49 7.32
C ALA A 249 3.56 -4.77 7.20
N VAL A 250 4.12 -5.78 6.53
CA VAL A 250 3.55 -7.12 6.44
C VAL A 250 4.62 -8.14 6.76
N THR A 251 4.32 -9.06 7.69
CA THR A 251 5.19 -10.20 7.99
C THR A 251 4.42 -11.52 7.88
N LEU A 252 5.09 -12.54 7.33
CA LEU A 252 4.55 -13.89 7.16
C LEU A 252 5.46 -14.91 7.84
N ASN A 253 4.86 -15.84 8.61
CA ASN A 253 5.57 -16.82 9.45
C ASN A 253 6.63 -16.13 10.31
N ASP A 254 6.15 -15.29 11.20
CA ASP A 254 6.94 -14.40 12.03
C ASP A 254 6.76 -14.76 13.52
N PRO A 255 7.78 -15.31 14.20
CA PRO A 255 7.68 -15.65 15.61
C PRO A 255 7.63 -14.42 16.53
N ASN A 256 8.13 -13.27 16.08
CA ASN A 256 8.26 -12.04 16.88
C ASN A 256 7.58 -10.83 16.23
N ASP A 257 6.42 -11.03 15.63
CA ASP A 257 5.72 -10.08 14.74
C ASP A 257 5.52 -8.66 15.31
N TRP A 258 5.28 -8.50 16.63
CA TRP A 258 5.07 -7.17 17.23
C TRP A 258 6.35 -6.34 17.27
N ASP A 259 7.48 -6.94 17.66
CA ASP A 259 8.77 -6.25 17.71
C ASP A 259 9.32 -6.03 16.30
N ASP A 260 9.17 -7.01 15.40
CA ASP A 260 9.60 -6.88 14.01
C ASP A 260 8.87 -5.72 13.30
N HIS A 261 7.55 -5.59 13.51
CA HIS A 261 6.79 -4.47 12.95
C HIS A 261 7.19 -3.11 13.54
N ARG A 262 7.42 -3.04 14.87
CA ARG A 262 7.93 -1.81 15.49
C ARG A 262 9.30 -1.44 14.91
N ASN A 263 10.22 -2.41 14.81
CA ASN A 263 11.55 -2.17 14.27
C ASN A 263 11.52 -1.72 12.80
N LEU A 264 10.65 -2.32 11.98
CA LEU A 264 10.41 -1.91 10.60
C LEU A 264 9.94 -0.45 10.51
N PHE A 265 8.95 -0.06 11.33
CA PHE A 265 8.43 1.30 11.34
C PHE A 265 9.48 2.30 11.81
N GLU A 266 10.16 2.05 12.95
CA GLU A 266 11.20 2.93 13.45
C GLU A 266 12.34 3.10 12.44
N TRP A 267 12.76 2.01 11.81
CA TRP A 267 13.78 2.07 10.77
C TRP A 267 13.30 2.89 9.56
N GLY A 268 12.06 2.67 9.10
CA GLY A 268 11.48 3.40 7.98
C GLY A 268 11.39 4.90 8.23
N PHE A 269 10.81 5.31 9.37
CA PHE A 269 10.68 6.72 9.75
C PHE A 269 12.02 7.41 10.02
N HIS A 270 13.02 6.66 10.50
CA HIS A 270 14.36 7.20 10.71
C HIS A 270 15.16 7.34 9.42
N SER A 271 15.06 6.35 8.52
CA SER A 271 15.92 6.25 7.34
C SER A 271 15.41 7.07 6.15
N PHE A 272 14.09 7.27 6.04
CA PHE A 272 13.46 7.96 4.93
C PHE A 272 12.80 9.25 5.37
N LYS A 273 12.72 10.22 4.44
CA LYS A 273 11.94 11.45 4.60
C LYS A 273 11.08 11.67 3.37
N MET A 274 9.82 12.04 3.59
CA MET A 274 8.96 12.50 2.50
C MET A 274 9.54 13.78 1.91
N THR A 275 9.97 13.70 0.66
CA THR A 275 10.64 14.80 -0.05
C THR A 275 9.73 15.29 -1.17
N GLU A 276 9.43 16.59 -1.18
CA GLU A 276 8.69 17.21 -2.28
C GLU A 276 9.60 17.32 -3.49
N LEU A 277 9.25 16.64 -4.58
CA LEU A 277 10.00 16.61 -5.83
C LEU A 277 9.40 17.50 -6.91
N ILE A 278 8.10 17.74 -6.85
CA ILE A 278 7.39 18.75 -7.64
C ILE A 278 6.28 19.33 -6.80
N LYS A 279 6.08 20.63 -6.88
CA LYS A 279 4.99 21.35 -6.23
C LYS A 279 3.86 21.61 -7.23
N GLU A 280 2.62 21.53 -6.75
CA GLU A 280 1.44 21.96 -7.53
C GLU A 280 1.60 23.42 -7.94
N GLY A 281 1.20 23.75 -9.19
CA GLY A 281 1.28 25.07 -9.76
C GLY A 281 2.38 25.21 -10.81
N GLU A 282 2.91 26.44 -10.99
CA GLU A 282 3.85 26.78 -12.07
C GLU A 282 5.12 25.93 -12.02
N VAL A 283 5.45 25.33 -13.17
CA VAL A 283 6.68 24.54 -13.35
C VAL A 283 7.81 25.44 -13.85
N SER A 284 8.86 25.55 -13.04
CA SER A 284 10.05 26.33 -13.35
C SER A 284 11.00 25.56 -14.32
N GLY A 285 11.97 26.29 -14.90
CA GLY A 285 13.02 25.69 -15.75
C GLY A 285 12.63 25.46 -17.20
N ILE A 286 11.42 25.81 -17.63
CA ILE A 286 10.99 25.71 -19.02
C ILE A 286 11.64 26.83 -19.84
N LYS A 287 12.44 26.45 -20.86
CA LYS A 287 13.18 27.40 -21.73
C LYS A 287 12.36 27.93 -22.89
N ASP A 288 11.40 27.17 -23.38
CA ASP A 288 10.55 27.56 -24.51
C ASP A 288 9.68 28.78 -24.14
N LYS A 289 9.81 29.86 -24.93
CA LYS A 289 9.12 31.15 -24.67
C LYS A 289 7.60 31.04 -24.69
N GLY A 290 7.04 30.12 -25.48
CA GLY A 290 5.59 29.93 -25.59
C GLY A 290 5.00 29.20 -24.40
N TYR A 291 5.84 28.46 -23.65
CA TYR A 291 5.44 27.69 -22.47
C TYR A 291 5.89 28.31 -21.14
N LYS A 292 6.94 29.16 -21.17
CA LYS A 292 7.51 29.77 -19.95
C LYS A 292 6.46 30.55 -19.16
N GLY A 293 6.28 30.19 -17.87
CA GLY A 293 5.30 30.82 -16.98
C GLY A 293 3.85 30.45 -17.26
N LYS A 294 3.60 29.41 -18.10
CA LYS A 294 2.26 29.00 -18.49
C LYS A 294 1.99 27.52 -18.32
N VAL A 295 2.94 26.78 -17.78
CA VAL A 295 2.82 25.34 -17.58
C VAL A 295 2.77 25.04 -16.11
N GLU A 296 1.78 24.24 -15.71
CA GLU A 296 1.50 23.90 -14.32
C GLU A 296 1.45 22.39 -14.13
N ALA A 297 1.95 21.94 -12.96
CA ALA A 297 1.72 20.61 -12.43
C ALA A 297 0.37 20.59 -11.70
N ALA A 298 -0.46 19.59 -11.98
CA ALA A 298 -1.81 19.47 -11.40
C ALA A 298 -1.82 19.11 -9.91
N ARG A 299 -0.71 18.63 -9.39
CA ARG A 299 -0.57 18.20 -7.99
C ARG A 299 0.87 18.20 -7.54
N THR A 300 1.05 18.35 -6.24
CA THR A 300 2.32 18.07 -5.58
C THR A 300 2.66 16.58 -5.66
N PHE A 301 3.93 16.26 -5.90
CA PHE A 301 4.45 14.90 -5.81
C PHE A 301 5.55 14.83 -4.76
N THR A 302 5.31 14.00 -3.75
CA THR A 302 6.26 13.67 -2.69
C THR A 302 6.69 12.23 -2.82
N TYR A 303 7.92 11.94 -2.41
CA TYR A 303 8.47 10.59 -2.47
C TYR A 303 9.39 10.35 -1.27
N PRO A 304 9.32 9.17 -0.61
CA PRO A 304 10.21 8.87 0.50
C PRO A 304 11.63 8.63 -0.01
N LEU A 305 12.59 9.42 0.45
CA LEU A 305 14.00 9.32 0.04
C LEU A 305 14.91 9.17 1.25
N MET A 306 15.94 8.36 1.10
CA MET A 306 17.11 8.41 1.98
C MET A 306 17.95 9.66 1.68
N LYS A 307 18.71 10.12 2.65
CA LYS A 307 19.57 11.31 2.48
C LYS A 307 20.54 11.16 1.30
N GLU A 308 21.07 9.95 1.11
CA GLU A 308 22.02 9.62 0.06
C GLU A 308 21.41 9.59 -1.35
N GLU A 309 20.08 9.44 -1.43
CA GLU A 309 19.34 9.38 -2.70
C GLU A 309 18.97 10.76 -3.25
N ILE A 310 18.95 11.80 -2.42
CA ILE A 310 18.56 13.15 -2.84
C ILE A 310 19.42 13.66 -4.01
N GLY A 311 20.73 13.42 -3.95
CA GLY A 311 21.67 13.79 -5.03
C GLY A 311 21.57 12.92 -6.30
N GLN A 312 20.74 11.86 -6.28
CA GLN A 312 20.58 10.92 -7.38
C GLN A 312 19.23 11.08 -8.11
N ILE A 313 18.48 12.11 -7.72
CA ILE A 313 17.23 12.50 -8.40
C ILE A 313 17.58 13.31 -9.65
N SER A 314 16.98 12.93 -10.76
CA SER A 314 16.96 13.74 -11.98
C SER A 314 15.52 13.96 -12.43
N SER A 315 15.32 15.08 -13.13
CA SER A 315 14.03 15.38 -13.68
C SER A 315 14.12 15.85 -15.13
N SER A 316 13.11 15.58 -15.92
CA SER A 316 13.02 16.03 -17.30
C SER A 316 11.57 16.41 -17.65
N ILE A 317 11.44 17.37 -18.57
CA ILE A 317 10.16 17.87 -19.03
C ILE A 317 10.08 17.58 -20.54
N GLN A 318 8.99 16.94 -20.94
CA GLN A 318 8.66 16.74 -22.34
C GLN A 318 7.34 17.47 -22.63
N LEU A 319 7.41 18.44 -23.55
CA LEU A 319 6.25 19.23 -23.99
C LEU A 319 5.95 18.92 -25.46
N TYR A 320 4.71 19.02 -25.86
CA TYR A 320 4.35 18.96 -27.27
C TYR A 320 4.92 20.17 -28.03
N GLU A 321 5.16 20.02 -29.33
CA GLU A 321 5.57 21.14 -30.17
C GLU A 321 4.47 22.20 -30.26
N LEU A 322 4.86 23.46 -30.12
CA LEU A 322 3.93 24.56 -30.27
C LEU A 322 3.47 24.68 -31.76
N PRO A 323 2.25 25.13 -31.98
CA PRO A 323 1.82 25.50 -33.32
C PRO A 323 2.77 26.53 -33.94
N LYS A 324 2.76 26.64 -35.29
CA LYS A 324 3.61 27.63 -36.02
C LYS A 324 3.42 29.07 -35.54
N SER A 325 2.28 29.39 -34.92
CA SER A 325 1.98 30.70 -34.30
C SER A 325 2.80 30.99 -33.04
N GLY A 326 3.54 30.01 -32.51
CA GLY A 326 4.33 30.09 -31.26
C GLY A 326 3.49 30.10 -29.98
N LYS A 327 2.18 29.88 -30.08
CA LYS A 327 1.27 29.79 -28.92
C LYS A 327 0.06 28.92 -29.26
N TRP A 328 -0.53 28.32 -28.22
CA TRP A 328 -1.79 27.59 -28.35
C TRP A 328 -2.99 28.55 -28.43
N GLU A 329 -3.93 28.28 -29.35
CA GLU A 329 -5.27 28.83 -29.28
C GLU A 329 -6.05 28.15 -28.14
N LYS A 330 -6.85 28.97 -27.43
CA LYS A 330 -7.53 28.53 -26.17
C LYS A 330 -8.32 27.21 -26.31
N GLU A 331 -8.93 26.96 -27.46
CA GLU A 331 -9.74 25.75 -27.72
C GLU A 331 -8.94 24.57 -28.26
N LYS A 332 -7.70 24.80 -28.69
CA LYS A 332 -6.83 23.79 -29.30
C LYS A 332 -5.67 23.34 -28.39
N VAL A 333 -5.66 23.79 -27.13
CA VAL A 333 -4.64 23.40 -26.16
C VAL A 333 -4.77 21.92 -25.82
N PRO A 334 -3.74 21.09 -26.05
CA PRO A 334 -3.75 19.70 -25.61
C PRO A 334 -3.93 19.58 -24.09
N LYS A 335 -4.56 18.52 -23.64
CA LYS A 335 -4.78 18.25 -22.22
C LYS A 335 -4.37 16.80 -21.89
N PRO A 336 -3.16 16.57 -21.38
CA PRO A 336 -2.09 17.53 -20.99
C PRO A 336 -1.31 18.10 -22.19
N VAL A 337 -0.51 19.16 -21.96
CA VAL A 337 0.42 19.74 -22.95
C VAL A 337 1.80 19.08 -22.92
N GLY A 338 2.04 18.20 -21.95
CA GLY A 338 3.29 17.50 -21.79
C GLY A 338 3.34 16.71 -20.49
N ARG A 339 4.54 16.24 -20.16
CA ARG A 339 4.79 15.41 -19.00
C ARG A 339 6.05 15.85 -18.26
N TYR A 340 6.01 15.71 -16.94
CA TYR A 340 7.14 15.88 -16.04
C TYR A 340 7.56 14.53 -15.51
N PHE A 341 8.78 14.16 -15.79
CA PHE A 341 9.36 12.90 -15.37
C PHE A 341 10.32 13.12 -14.21
N VAL A 342 10.27 12.22 -13.24
CA VAL A 342 11.24 12.17 -12.15
C VAL A 342 11.84 10.78 -12.13
N ASP A 343 13.16 10.73 -12.14
CA ASP A 343 13.93 9.48 -12.08
C ASP A 343 14.80 9.47 -10.83
N LEU A 344 14.82 8.35 -10.12
CA LEU A 344 15.78 8.05 -9.07
C LEU A 344 16.79 7.07 -9.65
N LYS A 345 18.02 7.50 -9.81
CA LYS A 345 19.03 6.78 -10.61
C LYS A 345 18.49 6.59 -12.04
N GLU A 346 18.34 5.34 -12.49
CA GLU A 346 17.82 4.98 -13.81
C GLU A 346 16.34 4.56 -13.78
N THR A 347 15.69 4.62 -12.60
CA THR A 347 14.32 4.16 -12.43
C THR A 347 13.35 5.33 -12.41
N ARG A 348 12.36 5.32 -13.31
CA ARG A 348 11.26 6.29 -13.32
C ARG A 348 10.39 6.11 -12.09
N ILE A 349 10.33 7.13 -11.22
CA ILE A 349 9.51 7.15 -10.01
C ILE A 349 8.26 8.02 -10.15
N ALA A 350 8.25 8.95 -11.12
CA ALA A 350 7.05 9.72 -11.44
C ALA A 350 6.96 10.06 -12.92
N ASP A 351 5.72 10.12 -13.39
CA ASP A 351 5.30 10.55 -14.71
C ASP A 351 4.03 11.39 -14.54
N LEU A 352 4.17 12.72 -14.50
CA LEU A 352 3.12 13.65 -14.12
C LEU A 352 2.66 14.45 -15.34
N PRO A 353 1.35 14.56 -15.58
CA PRO A 353 0.83 15.40 -16.65
C PRO A 353 1.04 16.88 -16.34
N LEU A 354 1.41 17.65 -17.38
CA LEU A 354 1.55 19.08 -17.33
C LEU A 354 0.44 19.76 -18.13
N TYR A 355 -0.08 20.86 -17.58
CA TYR A 355 -1.20 21.61 -18.17
C TYR A 355 -0.79 23.05 -18.51
N TYR A 356 -1.47 23.65 -19.48
CA TYR A 356 -1.20 25.00 -19.97
C TYR A 356 -2.18 26.00 -19.36
N ASP A 357 -1.69 27.10 -18.78
CA ASP A 357 -2.46 28.20 -18.19
C ASP A 357 -3.48 27.79 -17.11
N GLY A 358 -3.21 26.76 -16.32
CA GLY A 358 -4.04 26.37 -15.16
C GLY A 358 -5.51 26.07 -15.45
N LYS A 359 -5.97 26.24 -16.67
CA LYS A 359 -7.39 26.17 -17.07
C LYS A 359 -7.87 24.75 -17.41
N ALA A 360 -7.02 23.77 -17.30
CA ALA A 360 -7.39 22.38 -17.46
C ALA A 360 -7.57 21.65 -16.12
N LEU A 361 -7.56 22.36 -15.04
CA LEU A 361 -7.86 21.81 -13.72
C LEU A 361 -9.36 21.47 -13.62
N ILE A 362 -9.79 20.45 -14.32
CA ILE A 362 -10.71 19.51 -13.74
C ILE A 362 -9.89 18.97 -12.57
N LYS A 363 -10.22 19.34 -11.33
CA LYS A 363 -9.69 18.66 -10.15
C LYS A 363 -9.77 17.17 -10.47
N PRO A 364 -8.65 16.42 -10.51
CA PRO A 364 -8.77 14.99 -10.62
C PRO A 364 -9.74 14.62 -9.51
N ASP A 365 -10.81 13.91 -9.88
CA ASP A 365 -11.69 13.26 -8.94
C ASP A 365 -10.77 12.68 -7.85
N GLN A 366 -11.06 12.90 -6.58
CA GLN A 366 -10.19 12.51 -5.47
C GLN A 366 -10.03 10.98 -5.34
N GLY A 367 -10.26 10.27 -6.42
CA GLY A 367 -9.85 8.92 -6.66
C GLY A 367 -8.34 8.90 -6.83
N GLY A 368 -7.62 8.43 -5.81
CA GLY A 368 -6.16 8.34 -5.74
C GLY A 368 -5.52 7.74 -6.99
N LEU A 369 -4.20 7.56 -7.01
CA LEU A 369 -3.33 6.99 -8.07
C LEU A 369 -3.98 5.98 -9.05
N TRP A 370 -5.12 5.39 -8.68
CA TRP A 370 -5.95 4.46 -9.45
C TRP A 370 -6.67 5.07 -10.65
N SER A 371 -7.13 6.32 -10.59
CA SER A 371 -7.80 6.92 -11.77
C SER A 371 -6.79 7.16 -12.90
N SER A 372 -5.55 7.50 -12.56
CA SER A 372 -4.45 7.63 -13.52
C SER A 372 -3.98 6.27 -14.05
N PHE A 373 -3.96 5.24 -13.18
CA PHE A 373 -3.61 3.87 -13.58
C PHE A 373 -4.71 3.24 -14.46
N LYS A 374 -5.97 3.42 -14.12
CA LYS A 374 -7.13 2.95 -14.91
C LYS A 374 -7.18 3.62 -16.29
N SER A 375 -6.84 4.91 -16.38
CA SER A 375 -6.72 5.63 -17.67
C SER A 375 -5.55 5.10 -18.50
N MET A 376 -4.42 4.76 -17.89
CA MET A 376 -3.26 4.20 -18.58
C MET A 376 -3.52 2.74 -19.02
N PHE A 377 -4.16 1.93 -18.20
CA PHE A 377 -4.53 0.54 -18.53
C PHE A 377 -5.58 0.48 -19.64
N ASN A 378 -6.62 1.31 -19.59
CA ASN A 378 -7.62 1.37 -20.65
C ASN A 378 -7.03 1.83 -22.00
N LYS A 379 -6.04 2.73 -22.03
CA LYS A 379 -5.36 3.11 -23.28
C LYS A 379 -4.48 2.01 -23.84
N LEU A 380 -3.82 1.21 -23.01
CA LEU A 380 -3.03 0.06 -23.46
C LEU A 380 -3.91 -1.07 -24.04
N PHE A 381 -5.12 -1.26 -23.52
CA PHE A 381 -6.05 -2.28 -24.03
C PHE A 381 -6.91 -1.81 -25.24
N PHE A 382 -7.13 -0.50 -25.39
CA PHE A 382 -7.86 0.02 -26.57
C PHE A 382 -6.99 0.09 -27.83
N VAL A 383 -5.68 0.27 -27.72
CA VAL A 383 -4.75 0.21 -28.86
C VAL A 383 -4.61 -1.22 -29.39
N ALA A 384 -4.79 -2.24 -28.53
CA ALA A 384 -4.75 -3.65 -28.96
C ALA A 384 -6.03 -4.17 -29.64
N LYS A 385 -7.12 -3.38 -29.67
CA LYS A 385 -8.39 -3.76 -30.28
C LYS A 385 -8.66 -3.18 -31.67
N GLU A 386 -7.86 -2.22 -32.11
CA GLU A 386 -8.00 -1.65 -33.48
C GLU A 386 -7.16 -2.35 -34.53
N ASP A 387 -6.20 -3.22 -34.18
CA ASP A 387 -5.35 -3.94 -35.13
C ASP A 387 -5.81 -5.36 -35.49
N ILE A 388 -7.04 -5.76 -35.09
CA ILE A 388 -7.63 -7.03 -35.53
C ILE A 388 -8.90 -6.76 -36.33
N ARG A 389 -8.74 -6.09 -37.46
CA ARG A 389 -9.63 -6.20 -38.62
C ARG A 389 -8.78 -6.06 -39.86
N LEU A 390 -8.28 -7.17 -40.32
CA LEU A 390 -7.98 -7.43 -41.76
C LEU A 390 -7.40 -8.86 -41.85
N TRP A 391 -8.18 -9.69 -42.30
CA TRP A 391 -8.17 -10.92 -43.12
C TRP A 391 -9.17 -11.97 -42.65
#